data_5e96dd98afffe84513c5a38405823e43
#
_entry.id   5e96dd98afffe84513c5a38405823e43
#
_cell.length_a   1.000
_cell.length_b   1.000
_cell.length_c   1.000
_cell.angle_alpha   90.00
_cell.angle_beta   90.00
_cell.angle_gamma   90.00
#
_symmetry.space_group_name_H-M   'P 1'
#
loop_
_entity.id
_entity.type
_entity.pdbx_description
1 polymer ?
#
loop_
_entity_poly.entity_id
_entity_poly.type
_entity_poly.pdbx_seq_one_letter_code
_entity_poly.pdbx_strand_id
1 'polypeptide(L)'
;AASDVYKRQLLEVLNAVPVQKGDVLFIESGTIHAIGKDILIAEIQQNSNVTYRVYDYGRVGKDGKKRDLHIEKAIAVTNRVPLIKSRSSYPHVADCDYFTVDKLNLDGRMMCRVEGTVSEESFVSILILDGEGVVSCGNKVSYQKGDSLFLPAGSGAYVCLLYTSP
;
A
#
# COMPACT_ATOMS: atom_id res chain seq x y z
N ALA A 1 31.31 -10.22 -12.18
CA ALA A 1 31.31 -11.64 -12.50
C ALA A 1 29.92 -12.14 -12.92
N ALA A 2 29.69 -13.44 -13.02
CA ALA A 2 28.43 -14.04 -13.53
C ALA A 2 27.16 -13.46 -12.84
N SER A 3 27.19 -13.20 -11.53
CA SER A 3 26.05 -12.65 -10.79
C SER A 3 25.59 -11.26 -11.27
N ASP A 4 26.47 -10.48 -11.87
CA ASP A 4 26.12 -9.12 -12.34
C ASP A 4 25.48 -9.15 -13.74
N VAL A 5 25.73 -10.18 -14.51
CA VAL A 5 25.06 -10.43 -15.80
C VAL A 5 23.61 -10.79 -15.58
N TYR A 6 23.31 -11.74 -14.69
CA TYR A 6 21.93 -12.12 -14.35
C TYR A 6 21.10 -10.95 -13.82
N LYS A 7 21.73 -10.06 -13.05
CA LYS A 7 21.03 -8.90 -12.48
C LYS A 7 20.60 -7.89 -13.53
N ARG A 8 21.43 -7.69 -14.57
CA ARG A 8 21.08 -6.81 -15.71
C ARG A 8 19.98 -7.44 -16.56
N GLN A 9 20.08 -8.72 -16.84
CA GLN A 9 19.08 -9.47 -17.62
C GLN A 9 17.68 -9.43 -16.94
N LEU A 10 17.61 -9.47 -15.60
CA LEU A 10 16.33 -9.33 -14.90
C LEU A 10 15.64 -8.00 -15.22
N LEU A 11 16.38 -6.89 -15.26
CA LEU A 11 15.81 -5.57 -15.58
C LEU A 11 15.32 -5.47 -17.03
N GLU A 12 15.90 -6.23 -17.94
CA GLU A 12 15.50 -6.28 -19.35
C GLU A 12 14.17 -7.01 -19.57
N VAL A 13 13.81 -7.94 -18.65
CA VAL A 13 12.58 -8.72 -18.73
C VAL A 13 11.45 -8.21 -17.81
N LEU A 14 11.72 -7.21 -16.98
CA LEU A 14 10.71 -6.57 -16.14
C LEU A 14 10.01 -5.46 -16.90
N ASN A 15 8.69 -5.37 -16.71
CA ASN A 15 7.89 -4.28 -17.27
C ASN A 15 8.09 -3.00 -16.45
N ALA A 16 8.46 -1.91 -17.10
CA ALA A 16 8.41 -0.59 -16.50
C ALA A 16 7.00 -0.03 -16.62
N VAL A 17 6.32 0.11 -15.49
CA VAL A 17 4.94 0.63 -15.43
C VAL A 17 4.99 2.10 -15.03
N PRO A 18 4.64 3.04 -15.93
CA PRO A 18 4.51 4.44 -15.58
C PRO A 18 3.40 4.63 -14.56
N VAL A 19 3.68 5.43 -13.53
CA VAL A 19 2.73 5.72 -12.45
C VAL A 19 2.58 7.21 -12.24
N GLN A 20 1.43 7.63 -11.76
CA GLN A 20 1.11 9.01 -11.41
C GLN A 20 0.45 9.10 -10.03
N LYS A 21 0.40 10.31 -9.45
CA LYS A 21 -0.28 10.54 -8.17
C LYS A 21 -1.72 10.01 -8.23
N GLY A 22 -2.05 9.17 -7.29
CA GLY A 22 -3.39 8.59 -7.16
C GLY A 22 -3.53 7.18 -7.69
N ASP A 23 -2.57 6.67 -8.45
CA ASP A 23 -2.59 5.28 -8.90
C ASP A 23 -2.60 4.31 -7.72
N VAL A 24 -3.30 3.21 -7.89
CA VAL A 24 -3.34 2.09 -6.96
C VAL A 24 -2.92 0.83 -7.70
N LEU A 25 -2.01 0.09 -7.11
CA LEU A 25 -1.50 -1.17 -7.66
C LEU A 25 -1.69 -2.27 -6.61
N PHE A 26 -2.52 -3.24 -6.91
CA PHE A 26 -2.61 -4.45 -6.10
C PHE A 26 -1.57 -5.47 -6.59
N ILE A 27 -0.66 -5.83 -5.70
CA ILE A 27 0.47 -6.71 -6.03
C ILE A 27 0.29 -8.01 -5.26
N GLU A 28 -0.08 -9.06 -5.96
CA GLU A 28 -0.24 -10.40 -5.37
C GLU A 28 1.10 -10.98 -4.91
N SER A 29 1.04 -11.81 -3.86
CA SER A 29 2.21 -12.56 -3.39
C SER A 29 2.87 -13.34 -4.53
N GLY A 30 4.20 -13.34 -4.54
CA GLY A 30 4.99 -13.98 -5.59
C GLY A 30 5.22 -13.12 -6.83
N THR A 31 4.60 -11.95 -6.96
CA THR A 31 4.90 -11.01 -8.04
C THR A 31 6.24 -10.31 -7.82
N ILE A 32 7.18 -10.48 -8.77
CA ILE A 32 8.44 -9.72 -8.72
C ILE A 32 8.15 -8.26 -9.03
N HIS A 33 8.46 -7.39 -8.09
CA HIS A 33 8.21 -5.95 -8.23
C HIS A 33 9.31 -5.12 -7.57
N ALA A 34 9.43 -3.89 -7.99
CA ALA A 34 10.27 -2.88 -7.36
C ALA A 34 9.67 -1.48 -7.57
N ILE A 35 9.93 -0.61 -6.61
CA ILE A 35 9.50 0.78 -6.67
C ILE A 35 10.63 1.61 -7.27
N GLY A 36 10.29 2.42 -8.25
CA GLY A 36 11.21 3.30 -8.94
C GLY A 36 11.70 4.44 -8.05
N LYS A 37 12.62 5.24 -8.61
CA LYS A 37 13.15 6.42 -7.94
C LYS A 37 12.08 7.53 -7.83
N ASP A 38 12.17 8.32 -6.77
CA ASP A 38 11.36 9.53 -6.53
C ASP A 38 9.84 9.26 -6.48
N ILE A 39 9.45 8.07 -6.03
CA ILE A 39 8.05 7.67 -5.83
C ILE A 39 7.77 7.59 -4.33
N LEU A 40 6.73 8.30 -3.88
CA LEU A 40 6.16 8.17 -2.54
C LEU A 40 4.92 7.27 -2.61
N ILE A 41 4.89 6.26 -1.77
CA ILE A 41 3.79 5.29 -1.70
C ILE A 41 3.21 5.19 -0.29
N ALA A 42 1.94 4.80 -0.22
CA ALA A 42 1.35 4.17 0.95
C ALA A 42 1.25 2.66 0.66
N GLU A 43 1.92 1.85 1.44
CA GLU A 43 1.94 0.39 1.28
C GLU A 43 1.09 -0.25 2.36
N ILE A 44 -0.01 -0.88 1.94
CA ILE A 44 -0.85 -1.70 2.80
C ILE A 44 -0.54 -3.14 2.47
N GLN A 45 -0.09 -3.91 3.44
CA GLN A 45 0.34 -5.28 3.20
C GLN A 45 -0.14 -6.22 4.31
N GLN A 46 -0.21 -7.51 3.97
CA GLN A 46 -0.35 -8.56 4.97
C GLN A 46 0.79 -8.48 5.99
N ASN A 47 0.49 -8.77 7.26
CA ASN A 47 1.51 -8.78 8.32
C ASN A 47 2.53 -9.92 8.11
N SER A 48 3.56 -9.64 7.31
CA SER A 48 4.67 -10.55 7.03
C SER A 48 5.96 -9.76 6.88
N ASN A 49 7.02 -10.21 7.52
CA ASN A 49 8.37 -9.66 7.37
C ASN A 49 9.23 -10.44 6.37
N VAL A 50 8.64 -11.39 5.64
CA VAL A 50 9.35 -12.22 4.68
C VAL A 50 9.51 -11.46 3.37
N THR A 51 10.77 -11.22 2.99
CA THR A 51 11.13 -10.63 1.69
C THR A 51 12.18 -11.50 1.02
N TYR A 52 11.86 -12.07 -0.14
CA TYR A 52 12.84 -12.78 -0.97
C TYR A 52 13.38 -11.84 -2.03
N ARG A 53 14.60 -11.40 -1.82
CA ARG A 53 15.27 -10.39 -2.63
C ARG A 53 16.02 -11.04 -3.78
N VAL A 54 15.67 -10.69 -5.02
CA VAL A 54 16.32 -11.19 -6.24
C VAL A 54 17.36 -10.21 -6.77
N TYR A 55 17.14 -8.91 -6.56
CA TYR A 55 18.06 -7.85 -6.96
C TYR A 55 17.97 -6.66 -6.00
N ASP A 56 19.07 -6.02 -5.69
CA ASP A 56 19.13 -4.92 -4.73
C ASP A 56 19.91 -3.71 -5.21
N TYR A 57 20.09 -3.54 -6.52
CA TYR A 57 20.77 -2.40 -7.12
C TYR A 57 22.19 -2.14 -6.56
N GLY A 58 22.80 -3.14 -5.94
CA GLY A 58 24.11 -2.99 -5.29
C GLY A 58 24.11 -2.14 -4.02
N ARG A 59 22.93 -1.89 -3.43
CA ARG A 59 22.79 -1.09 -2.20
C ARG A 59 23.62 -1.70 -1.07
N VAL A 60 24.23 -0.80 -0.29
CA VAL A 60 25.04 -1.15 0.88
C VAL A 60 24.30 -0.65 2.11
N GLY A 61 24.17 -1.49 3.12
CA GLY A 61 23.57 -1.14 4.40
C GLY A 61 24.43 -0.16 5.21
N LYS A 62 23.92 0.28 6.34
CA LYS A 62 24.64 1.18 7.27
C LYS A 62 25.94 0.52 7.83
N ASP A 63 25.99 -0.80 7.81
CA ASP A 63 27.11 -1.64 8.22
C ASP A 63 28.17 -1.84 7.13
N GLY A 64 28.03 -1.19 5.97
CA GLY A 64 28.92 -1.31 4.83
C GLY A 64 28.76 -2.61 4.03
N LYS A 65 27.77 -3.45 4.35
CA LYS A 65 27.54 -4.74 3.68
C LYS A 65 26.38 -4.67 2.71
N LYS A 66 26.46 -5.46 1.64
CA LYS A 66 25.33 -5.69 0.73
C LYS A 66 24.30 -6.56 1.42
N ARG A 67 23.01 -6.31 1.16
CA ARG A 67 21.93 -7.16 1.66
C ARG A 67 21.94 -8.51 0.94
N ASP A 68 21.58 -9.56 1.66
CA ASP A 68 21.52 -10.92 1.11
C ASP A 68 20.45 -11.04 0.01
N LEU A 69 20.76 -11.81 -1.00
CA LEU A 69 19.83 -12.22 -2.05
C LEU A 69 19.31 -13.63 -1.74
N HIS A 70 18.05 -13.88 -2.11
CA HIS A 70 17.34 -15.13 -1.81
C HIS A 70 16.85 -15.80 -3.10
N ILE A 71 17.73 -15.99 -4.09
CA ILE A 71 17.38 -16.35 -5.46
C ILE A 71 16.58 -17.66 -5.52
N GLU A 72 17.08 -18.73 -4.89
CA GLU A 72 16.40 -20.04 -4.91
C GLU A 72 15.01 -19.97 -4.27
N LYS A 73 14.88 -19.30 -3.12
CA LYS A 73 13.60 -19.12 -2.44
C LYS A 73 12.64 -18.28 -3.27
N ALA A 74 13.15 -17.21 -3.90
CA ALA A 74 12.36 -16.37 -4.77
C ALA A 74 11.83 -17.16 -5.98
N ILE A 75 12.66 -17.97 -6.63
CA ILE A 75 12.25 -18.82 -7.77
C ILE A 75 11.13 -19.78 -7.35
N ALA A 76 11.23 -20.35 -6.14
CA ALA A 76 10.23 -21.31 -5.64
C ALA A 76 8.84 -20.69 -5.41
N VAL A 77 8.76 -19.39 -5.10
CA VAL A 77 7.49 -18.71 -4.79
C VAL A 77 7.04 -17.72 -5.86
N THR A 78 7.86 -17.47 -6.89
CA THR A 78 7.53 -16.48 -7.92
C THR A 78 6.31 -16.92 -8.72
N ASN A 79 5.32 -16.05 -8.76
CA ASN A 79 4.19 -16.18 -9.67
C ASN A 79 4.65 -15.81 -11.08
N ARG A 80 4.47 -16.71 -12.04
CA ARG A 80 4.89 -16.53 -13.44
C ARG A 80 3.74 -16.04 -14.34
N VAL A 81 2.58 -15.78 -13.75
CA VAL A 81 1.46 -15.20 -14.48
C VAL A 81 1.68 -13.69 -14.58
N PRO A 82 1.58 -13.10 -15.77
CA PRO A 82 1.67 -11.65 -15.92
C PRO A 82 0.62 -10.94 -15.06
N LEU A 83 1.03 -9.86 -14.38
CA LEU A 83 0.10 -9.02 -13.65
C LEU A 83 -0.90 -8.38 -14.63
N ILE A 84 -2.18 -8.68 -14.46
CA ILE A 84 -3.25 -8.02 -15.18
C ILE A 84 -3.64 -6.79 -14.36
N LYS A 85 -3.48 -5.60 -14.95
CA LYS A 85 -3.90 -4.35 -14.32
C LYS A 85 -5.41 -4.39 -14.11
N SER A 86 -5.86 -4.69 -12.89
CA SER A 86 -7.28 -4.65 -12.56
C SER A 86 -7.75 -3.20 -12.53
N ARG A 87 -8.92 -2.94 -13.10
CA ARG A 87 -9.61 -1.67 -12.88
C ARG A 87 -10.40 -1.83 -11.60
N SER A 88 -9.86 -1.33 -10.50
CA SER A 88 -10.64 -1.23 -9.27
C SER A 88 -11.78 -0.23 -9.45
N SER A 89 -12.96 -0.60 -8.98
CA SER A 89 -14.09 0.33 -8.94
C SER A 89 -13.96 1.20 -7.69
N TYR A 90 -13.76 2.51 -7.90
CA TYR A 90 -13.76 3.47 -6.79
C TYR A 90 -15.11 3.49 -6.05
N PRO A 91 -15.17 3.53 -4.70
CA PRO A 91 -14.05 3.70 -3.75
C PRO A 91 -13.24 2.44 -3.47
N HIS A 92 -13.75 1.27 -3.80
CA HIS A 92 -13.14 -0.03 -3.54
C HIS A 92 -11.94 -0.26 -4.46
N VAL A 93 -10.73 -0.36 -3.92
CA VAL A 93 -9.51 -0.40 -4.72
C VAL A 93 -8.72 -1.70 -4.60
N ALA A 94 -8.92 -2.45 -3.54
CA ALA A 94 -8.30 -3.77 -3.36
C ALA A 94 -9.10 -4.64 -2.39
N ASP A 95 -9.09 -5.95 -2.66
CA ASP A 95 -9.73 -6.96 -1.83
C ASP A 95 -8.93 -8.27 -1.89
N CYS A 96 -8.73 -8.90 -0.73
CA CYS A 96 -8.10 -10.19 -0.60
C CYS A 96 -8.55 -10.87 0.71
N ASP A 97 -8.13 -12.12 0.92
CA ASP A 97 -8.47 -12.88 2.14
C ASP A 97 -8.02 -12.22 3.45
N TYR A 98 -7.15 -11.21 3.40
CA TYR A 98 -6.53 -10.61 4.58
C TYR A 98 -7.01 -9.20 4.88
N PHE A 99 -7.41 -8.43 3.86
CA PHE A 99 -7.88 -7.06 4.01
C PHE A 99 -8.62 -6.56 2.78
N THR A 100 -9.47 -5.58 3.00
CA THR A 100 -10.14 -4.76 1.99
C THR A 100 -9.61 -3.33 2.09
N VAL A 101 -9.38 -2.67 0.96
CA VAL A 101 -8.93 -1.29 0.92
C VAL A 101 -9.90 -0.44 0.12
N ASP A 102 -10.43 0.58 0.75
CA ASP A 102 -11.19 1.66 0.11
C ASP A 102 -10.38 2.93 0.06
N LYS A 103 -10.44 3.65 -1.04
CA LYS A 103 -9.86 4.97 -1.20
C LYS A 103 -10.96 6.00 -1.39
N LEU A 104 -11.01 6.95 -0.48
CA LEU A 104 -12.03 7.97 -0.43
C LEU A 104 -11.42 9.36 -0.66
N ASN A 105 -12.08 10.17 -1.48
CA ASN A 105 -11.72 11.58 -1.67
C ASN A 105 -12.84 12.45 -1.09
N LEU A 106 -12.51 13.11 0.02
CA LEU A 106 -13.34 14.15 0.59
C LEU A 106 -12.86 15.49 0.01
N ASP A 107 -13.56 16.06 -0.96
CA ASP A 107 -13.14 17.26 -1.67
C ASP A 107 -13.82 18.55 -1.18
N GLY A 108 -14.69 18.39 -0.19
CA GLY A 108 -15.46 19.50 0.41
C GLY A 108 -16.58 20.04 -0.48
N ARG A 109 -16.66 19.62 -1.74
CA ARG A 109 -17.69 20.07 -2.70
C ARG A 109 -18.79 19.03 -2.88
N MET A 110 -18.41 17.81 -3.26
CA MET A 110 -19.34 16.72 -3.48
C MET A 110 -19.43 15.79 -2.27
N MET A 111 -18.33 15.61 -1.55
CA MET A 111 -18.26 14.76 -0.37
C MET A 111 -17.40 15.44 0.70
N CYS A 112 -18.02 15.85 1.79
CA CYS A 112 -17.32 16.39 2.98
C CYS A 112 -17.40 15.45 4.19
N ARG A 113 -18.14 14.35 4.06
CA ARG A 113 -18.43 13.40 5.14
C ARG A 113 -18.42 11.97 4.63
N VAL A 114 -17.82 11.08 5.39
CA VAL A 114 -17.90 9.62 5.23
C VAL A 114 -18.36 9.03 6.54
N GLU A 115 -19.28 8.08 6.46
CA GLU A 115 -19.79 7.32 7.58
C GLU A 115 -19.51 5.83 7.36
N GLY A 116 -19.29 5.12 8.46
CA GLY A 116 -19.13 3.69 8.46
C GLY A 116 -19.43 3.08 9.81
N THR A 117 -19.34 1.76 9.87
CA THR A 117 -19.49 1.00 11.10
C THR A 117 -18.35 0.01 11.23
N VAL A 118 -17.72 -0.01 12.40
CA VAL A 118 -16.73 -1.00 12.78
C VAL A 118 -17.46 -2.14 13.48
N SER A 119 -17.57 -3.28 12.80
CA SER A 119 -18.24 -4.47 13.34
C SER A 119 -17.38 -5.17 14.40
N GLU A 120 -17.98 -6.18 15.04
CA GLU A 120 -17.24 -7.06 15.98
C GLU A 120 -16.23 -7.97 15.25
N GLU A 121 -16.34 -8.14 13.94
CA GLU A 121 -15.51 -9.08 13.17
C GLU A 121 -14.10 -8.57 12.90
N SER A 122 -13.94 -7.24 12.70
CA SER A 122 -12.64 -6.68 12.35
C SER A 122 -12.54 -5.19 12.70
N PHE A 123 -11.32 -4.69 12.73
CA PHE A 123 -10.99 -3.28 12.92
C PHE A 123 -11.05 -2.51 11.59
N VAL A 124 -11.07 -1.18 11.72
CA VAL A 124 -10.85 -0.26 10.59
C VAL A 124 -9.59 0.56 10.85
N SER A 125 -8.71 0.62 9.87
CA SER A 125 -7.54 1.51 9.85
C SER A 125 -7.74 2.60 8.81
N ILE A 126 -7.56 3.87 9.22
CA ILE A 126 -7.71 5.02 8.35
C ILE A 126 -6.35 5.70 8.19
N LEU A 127 -5.84 5.75 6.96
CA LEU A 127 -4.60 6.46 6.63
C LEU A 127 -4.93 7.76 5.89
N ILE A 128 -4.49 8.87 6.42
CA ILE A 128 -4.74 10.20 5.84
C ILE A 128 -3.64 10.53 4.83
N LEU A 129 -3.98 10.45 3.56
CA LEU A 129 -3.03 10.73 2.48
C LEU A 129 -2.91 12.22 2.18
N ASP A 130 -3.96 13.01 2.44
CA ASP A 130 -3.99 14.46 2.23
C ASP A 130 -5.12 15.10 3.03
N GLY A 131 -4.99 16.40 3.38
CA GLY A 131 -6.01 17.16 4.09
C GLY A 131 -5.99 17.01 5.61
N GLU A 132 -6.98 17.62 6.26
CA GLU A 132 -7.18 17.62 7.71
C GLU A 132 -8.67 17.58 8.05
N GLY A 133 -8.99 17.12 9.26
CA GLY A 133 -10.40 17.00 9.68
C GLY A 133 -10.57 16.36 11.05
N VAL A 134 -11.74 15.74 11.25
CA VAL A 134 -12.09 15.04 12.49
C VAL A 134 -12.69 13.67 12.18
N VAL A 135 -12.25 12.66 12.90
CA VAL A 135 -12.94 11.37 13.02
C VAL A 135 -13.65 11.31 14.36
N SER A 136 -14.92 10.95 14.34
CA SER A 136 -15.74 10.72 15.52
C SER A 136 -16.16 9.25 15.58
N CYS A 137 -15.75 8.55 16.65
CA CYS A 137 -16.14 7.18 16.96
C CYS A 137 -16.19 7.07 18.49
N GLY A 138 -17.35 7.40 19.09
CA GLY A 138 -17.46 7.62 20.53
C GLY A 138 -16.79 8.93 20.96
N ASN A 139 -15.50 9.10 20.66
CA ASN A 139 -14.71 10.30 20.88
C ASN A 139 -14.43 11.03 19.55
N LYS A 140 -14.05 12.31 19.63
CA LYS A 140 -13.59 13.10 18.48
C LYS A 140 -12.07 13.18 18.47
N VAL A 141 -11.46 12.85 17.35
CA VAL A 141 -10.01 12.92 17.13
C VAL A 141 -9.76 13.73 15.88
N SER A 142 -9.01 14.83 16.00
CA SER A 142 -8.54 15.58 14.84
C SER A 142 -7.46 14.80 14.10
N TYR A 143 -7.44 14.92 12.79
CA TYR A 143 -6.43 14.30 11.93
C TYR A 143 -5.86 15.31 10.94
N GLN A 144 -4.65 15.02 10.48
CA GLN A 144 -3.97 15.73 9.41
C GLN A 144 -3.24 14.74 8.48
N LYS A 145 -2.78 15.24 7.36
CA LYS A 145 -1.97 14.46 6.42
C LYS A 145 -0.83 13.71 7.09
N GLY A 146 -0.73 12.41 6.80
CA GLY A 146 0.26 11.50 7.36
C GLY A 146 -0.20 10.76 8.62
N ASP A 147 -1.32 11.14 9.21
CA ASP A 147 -1.87 10.44 10.38
C ASP A 147 -2.43 9.07 10.00
N SER A 148 -2.30 8.14 10.94
CA SER A 148 -2.91 6.83 10.89
C SER A 148 -3.77 6.62 12.13
N LEU A 149 -5.06 6.33 11.91
CA LEU A 149 -6.05 6.15 12.96
C LEU A 149 -6.48 4.68 12.97
N PHE A 150 -6.64 4.15 14.18
CA PHE A 150 -7.06 2.76 14.38
C PHE A 150 -8.38 2.74 15.16
N LEU A 151 -9.40 2.14 14.57
CA LEU A 151 -10.71 1.93 15.17
C LEU A 151 -10.84 0.43 15.50
N PRO A 152 -10.78 0.03 16.77
CA PRO A 152 -10.87 -1.38 17.17
C PRO A 152 -12.18 -2.04 16.73
N ALA A 153 -12.17 -3.36 16.57
CA ALA A 153 -13.38 -4.14 16.35
C ALA A 153 -14.42 -3.84 17.43
N GLY A 154 -15.69 -3.75 17.03
CA GLY A 154 -16.78 -3.41 17.93
C GLY A 154 -16.89 -1.93 18.31
N SER A 155 -16.11 -1.04 17.74
CA SER A 155 -16.20 0.41 18.02
C SER A 155 -17.51 1.05 17.57
N GLY A 156 -18.29 0.38 16.72
CA GLY A 156 -19.58 0.87 16.25
C GLY A 156 -19.47 1.94 15.15
N ALA A 157 -20.44 2.83 15.11
CA ALA A 157 -20.52 3.85 14.07
C ALA A 157 -19.40 4.89 14.19
N TYR A 158 -18.84 5.25 13.05
CA TYR A 158 -17.87 6.35 12.95
C TYR A 158 -18.23 7.32 11.83
N VAL A 159 -17.78 8.54 11.98
CA VAL A 159 -17.92 9.63 11.00
C VAL A 159 -16.58 10.29 10.80
N CYS A 160 -16.17 10.41 9.54
CA CYS A 160 -15.00 11.19 9.14
C CYS A 160 -15.47 12.47 8.45
N LEU A 161 -15.04 13.62 8.93
CA LEU A 161 -15.37 14.94 8.41
C LEU A 161 -14.11 15.63 7.92
N LEU A 162 -14.17 16.21 6.72
CA LEU A 162 -13.13 17.10 6.22
C LEU A 162 -13.35 18.53 6.76
N TYR A 163 -12.30 19.17 7.22
CA TYR A 163 -12.35 20.63 7.42
C TYR A 163 -12.26 21.29 6.05
N THR A 164 -13.33 21.96 5.68
CA THR A 164 -13.32 22.90 4.56
C THR A 164 -12.88 24.24 5.13
N SER A 165 -11.74 24.74 4.68
CA SER A 165 -11.41 26.15 4.97
C SER A 165 -12.53 27.04 4.45
N PRO A 166 -12.98 28.06 5.22
CA PRO A 166 -14.03 28.97 4.82
C PRO A 166 -13.61 29.79 3.58
#